data_805c510d5891a79843edb58a9f2e1a22
#
_entry.id   805c510d5891a79843edb58a9f2e1a22
#
_cell.length_a   1.000
_cell.length_b   1.000
_cell.length_c   1.000
_cell.angle_alpha   90.00
_cell.angle_beta   90.00
_cell.angle_gamma   90.00
#
_symmetry.space_group_name_H-M   'P 1'
#
loop_
_entity.id
_entity.type
_entity.pdbx_description
1 polymer ?
#
loop_
_entity_poly.entity_id
_entity_poly.type
_entity_poly.pdbx_seq_one_letter_code
_entity_poly.pdbx_strand_id
1 'polypeptide(L)'
;MTLALRSIDAENYARIVLPLTAPLWAAGRDFESYTRQTLELARSGYGRTHYSTIGLYDGALLCASCKCYEREIRLGDRTLKAIGIGAVFTPDELRGRGYASAMLAALMDREHAVGSDALYLFSDIAPAFYEALGFVAFPSRVFSFRSDDLPHARMSIKQATPEDRAAIRRLFSRHERSRPWSLKRTPLYWEWIYLRTRHGSEHPGDDALTFVLREGSRVDAFVTGVRSAAHDSFIVDEIGIRDERERDLIAPFLRSAAGDLRRIVGWLPPEPIRRMLPRGTIRRRKDAIFMVAPLTRAAHAWVRSASGAGSGDAVWSTDHI
;
A
#
# COMPACT_ATOMS: atom_id res chain seq x y z
N MET A 1 -2.61 35.79 -9.09
CA MET A 1 -3.09 34.50 -8.57
C MET A 1 -2.12 34.08 -7.46
N THR A 2 -2.61 33.89 -6.25
CA THR A 2 -1.75 33.49 -5.12
C THR A 2 -2.17 32.09 -4.70
N LEU A 3 -1.50 31.08 -5.23
CA LEU A 3 -1.74 29.69 -4.86
C LEU A 3 -1.24 29.44 -3.43
N ALA A 4 -2.04 28.76 -2.61
CA ALA A 4 -1.68 28.44 -1.23
C ALA A 4 -2.06 26.98 -0.88
N LEU A 5 -1.12 26.26 -0.25
CA LEU A 5 -1.41 24.98 0.39
C LEU A 5 -2.14 25.21 1.71
N ARG A 6 -3.25 24.49 1.90
CA ARG A 6 -4.02 24.49 3.13
C ARG A 6 -4.38 23.08 3.54
N SER A 7 -4.39 22.80 4.83
CA SER A 7 -4.97 21.55 5.36
C SER A 7 -6.48 21.59 5.20
N ILE A 8 -7.06 20.44 4.88
CA ILE A 8 -8.50 20.22 4.83
C ILE A 8 -8.82 19.25 5.97
N ASP A 9 -9.67 19.62 6.92
CA ASP A 9 -10.11 18.68 7.95
C ASP A 9 -10.97 17.56 7.34
N ALA A 10 -11.15 16.48 8.10
CA ALA A 10 -11.78 15.28 7.58
C ALA A 10 -13.24 15.50 7.16
N GLU A 11 -13.99 16.34 7.88
CA GLU A 11 -15.38 16.65 7.59
C GLU A 11 -15.50 17.51 6.33
N ASN A 12 -14.66 18.54 6.19
CA ASN A 12 -14.61 19.35 4.97
C ASN A 12 -14.11 18.53 3.77
N TYR A 13 -13.13 17.62 3.96
CA TYR A 13 -12.70 16.72 2.91
C TYR A 13 -13.86 15.82 2.46
N ALA A 14 -14.60 15.23 3.39
CA ALA A 14 -15.77 14.41 3.11
C ALA A 14 -16.86 15.19 2.36
N ARG A 15 -17.07 16.46 2.70
CA ARG A 15 -18.09 17.31 2.11
C ARG A 15 -17.71 17.87 0.74
N ILE A 16 -16.43 18.23 0.53
CA ILE A 16 -15.99 18.98 -0.66
C ILE A 16 -15.30 18.08 -1.68
N VAL A 17 -14.44 17.17 -1.22
CA VAL A 17 -13.57 16.39 -2.10
C VAL A 17 -14.13 15.00 -2.40
N LEU A 18 -14.69 14.29 -1.41
CA LEU A 18 -15.20 12.93 -1.63
C LEU A 18 -16.28 12.83 -2.69
N PRO A 19 -17.26 13.75 -2.83
CA PRO A 19 -18.24 13.67 -3.91
C PRO A 19 -17.61 13.68 -5.30
N LEU A 20 -16.48 14.40 -5.46
CA LEU A 20 -15.75 14.50 -6.72
C LEU A 20 -14.87 13.28 -6.99
N THR A 21 -14.41 12.62 -5.94
CA THR A 21 -13.40 11.55 -6.02
C THR A 21 -13.97 10.15 -5.83
N ALA A 22 -15.17 10.01 -5.28
CA ALA A 22 -15.85 8.73 -5.11
C ALA A 22 -16.00 7.93 -6.42
N PRO A 23 -16.36 8.54 -7.56
CA PRO A 23 -16.42 7.81 -8.83
C PRO A 23 -15.09 7.17 -9.24
N LEU A 24 -13.96 7.71 -8.76
CA LEU A 24 -12.61 7.22 -9.08
C LEU A 24 -12.12 6.15 -8.09
N TRP A 25 -12.43 6.29 -6.79
CA TRP A 25 -11.76 5.50 -5.74
C TRP A 25 -12.70 4.78 -4.76
N ALA A 26 -14.01 4.92 -4.89
CA ALA A 26 -14.93 4.15 -4.05
C ALA A 26 -14.92 2.64 -4.36
N ALA A 27 -14.34 2.25 -5.50
CA ALA A 27 -14.15 0.86 -5.91
C ALA A 27 -15.46 0.03 -5.83
N GLY A 28 -16.59 0.61 -6.31
CA GLY A 28 -17.90 -0.05 -6.33
C GLY A 28 -18.69 0.06 -5.02
N ARG A 29 -18.12 0.62 -3.95
CA ARG A 29 -18.86 0.93 -2.72
C ARG A 29 -19.79 2.12 -2.96
N ASP A 30 -20.92 2.13 -2.25
CA ASP A 30 -21.78 3.30 -2.19
C ASP A 30 -21.06 4.47 -1.49
N PHE A 31 -21.57 5.69 -1.77
CA PHE A 31 -20.95 6.93 -1.28
C PHE A 31 -20.96 7.04 0.25
N GLU A 32 -21.99 6.51 0.91
CA GLU A 32 -22.11 6.56 2.37
C GLU A 32 -21.05 5.64 3.02
N SER A 33 -20.90 4.41 2.55
CA SER A 33 -19.87 3.47 3.01
C SER A 33 -18.46 4.00 2.77
N TYR A 34 -18.22 4.60 1.60
CA TYR A 34 -16.92 5.22 1.30
C TYR A 34 -16.62 6.42 2.19
N THR A 35 -17.62 7.26 2.47
CA THR A 35 -17.49 8.40 3.38
C THR A 35 -17.24 7.94 4.81
N ARG A 36 -18.02 6.96 5.30
CA ARG A 36 -17.85 6.37 6.63
C ARG A 36 -16.43 5.80 6.82
N GLN A 37 -15.94 5.04 5.84
CA GLN A 37 -14.56 4.54 5.85
C GLN A 37 -13.53 5.67 5.95
N THR A 38 -13.66 6.69 5.11
CA THR A 38 -12.71 7.82 5.09
C THR A 38 -12.67 8.55 6.43
N LEU A 39 -13.84 8.82 7.02
CA LEU A 39 -13.94 9.49 8.32
C LEU A 39 -13.42 8.60 9.46
N GLU A 40 -13.72 7.31 9.44
CA GLU A 40 -13.24 6.38 10.47
C GLU A 40 -11.71 6.25 10.43
N LEU A 41 -11.12 6.14 9.23
CA LEU A 41 -9.68 6.15 9.05
C LEU A 41 -9.06 7.47 9.56
N ALA A 42 -9.59 8.61 9.19
CA ALA A 42 -9.07 9.91 9.64
C ALA A 42 -9.17 10.08 11.17
N ARG A 43 -10.18 9.52 11.81
CA ARG A 43 -10.39 9.57 13.28
C ARG A 43 -9.63 8.49 14.05
N SER A 44 -8.99 7.54 13.39
CA SER A 44 -8.16 6.50 14.03
C SER A 44 -6.93 7.08 14.72
N GLY A 45 -6.23 6.27 15.51
CA GLY A 45 -4.98 6.71 16.16
C GLY A 45 -3.95 7.22 15.17
N TYR A 46 -3.68 6.46 14.09
CA TYR A 46 -2.79 6.87 13.00
C TYR A 46 -3.36 8.09 12.24
N GLY A 47 -4.67 8.07 11.98
CA GLY A 47 -5.35 9.13 11.24
C GLY A 47 -5.18 10.51 11.88
N ARG A 48 -5.30 10.61 13.20
CA ARG A 48 -5.16 11.89 13.94
C ARG A 48 -3.73 12.40 14.06
N THR A 49 -2.72 11.52 13.92
CA THR A 49 -1.33 11.87 14.23
C THR A 49 -0.40 11.84 13.02
N HIS A 50 -0.71 11.06 11.99
CA HIS A 50 0.18 10.77 10.85
C HIS A 50 -0.49 10.84 9.48
N TYR A 51 -1.75 11.28 9.44
CA TYR A 51 -2.50 11.42 8.20
C TYR A 51 -3.09 12.82 8.10
N SER A 52 -3.02 13.42 6.93
CA SER A 52 -3.65 14.69 6.64
C SER A 52 -4.15 14.76 5.22
N THR A 53 -5.09 15.65 4.97
CA THR A 53 -5.55 16.01 3.63
C THR A 53 -5.18 17.45 3.33
N ILE A 54 -4.64 17.67 2.13
CA ILE A 54 -4.09 18.95 1.70
C ILE A 54 -4.82 19.40 0.44
N GLY A 55 -5.12 20.68 0.35
CA GLY A 55 -5.62 21.33 -0.86
C GLY A 55 -4.72 22.47 -1.31
N LEU A 56 -4.59 22.62 -2.63
CA LEU A 56 -4.05 23.81 -3.27
C LEU A 56 -5.22 24.72 -3.63
N TYR A 57 -5.18 25.96 -3.18
CA TYR A 57 -6.24 26.93 -3.37
C TYR A 57 -5.76 28.16 -4.13
N ASP A 58 -6.62 28.69 -5.02
CA ASP A 58 -6.54 30.05 -5.53
C ASP A 58 -7.69 30.86 -4.90
N GLY A 59 -7.38 31.70 -3.91
CA GLY A 59 -8.40 32.31 -3.08
C GLY A 59 -9.25 31.28 -2.31
N ALA A 60 -10.53 31.16 -2.66
CA ALA A 60 -11.45 30.16 -2.11
C ALA A 60 -11.60 28.91 -3.00
N LEU A 61 -11.12 28.95 -4.23
CA LEU A 61 -11.25 27.85 -5.18
C LEU A 61 -10.26 26.72 -4.87
N LEU A 62 -10.74 25.50 -4.65
CA LEU A 62 -9.93 24.30 -4.54
C LEU A 62 -9.46 23.88 -5.94
N CYS A 63 -8.16 24.00 -6.21
CA CYS A 63 -7.56 23.70 -7.51
C CYS A 63 -7.02 22.27 -7.61
N ALA A 64 -6.51 21.72 -6.51
CA ALA A 64 -6.03 20.34 -6.42
C ALA A 64 -6.07 19.88 -4.95
N SER A 65 -6.07 18.56 -4.74
CA SER A 65 -5.98 17.98 -3.39
C SER A 65 -5.19 16.68 -3.40
N CYS A 66 -4.67 16.29 -2.23
CA CYS A 66 -4.06 14.98 -2.01
C CYS A 66 -4.21 14.55 -0.54
N LYS A 67 -3.96 13.27 -0.30
CA LYS A 67 -3.79 12.69 1.04
C LYS A 67 -2.31 12.53 1.34
N CYS A 68 -1.90 12.84 2.55
CA CYS A 68 -0.53 12.72 3.04
C CYS A 68 -0.47 11.73 4.20
N TYR A 69 0.55 10.87 4.19
CA TYR A 69 0.77 9.80 5.16
C TYR A 69 2.20 9.89 5.69
N GLU A 70 2.37 10.26 6.95
CA GLU A 70 3.69 10.27 7.57
C GLU A 70 4.16 8.84 7.83
N ARG A 71 5.29 8.48 7.25
CA ARG A 71 5.88 7.15 7.34
C ARG A 71 7.39 7.26 7.56
N GLU A 72 7.98 6.14 7.86
CA GLU A 72 9.43 5.98 7.96
C GLU A 72 9.90 4.92 6.97
N ILE A 73 11.04 5.19 6.31
CA ILE A 73 11.74 4.21 5.48
C ILE A 73 12.97 3.76 6.27
N ARG A 74 13.02 2.48 6.61
CA ARG A 74 14.20 1.86 7.25
C ARG A 74 15.26 1.54 6.19
N LEU A 75 16.49 1.92 6.44
CA LEU A 75 17.67 1.65 5.60
C LEU A 75 18.76 1.01 6.47
N GLY A 76 18.73 -0.32 6.65
CA GLY A 76 19.57 -0.97 7.65
C GLY A 76 19.27 -0.42 9.05
N ASP A 77 20.26 0.20 9.68
CA ASP A 77 20.13 0.81 11.02
C ASP A 77 19.69 2.28 10.98
N ARG A 78 19.52 2.85 9.80
CA ARG A 78 19.05 4.24 9.64
C ARG A 78 17.58 4.28 9.28
N THR A 79 16.95 5.42 9.56
CA THR A 79 15.56 5.71 9.21
C THR A 79 15.48 7.05 8.52
N LEU A 80 14.74 7.13 7.42
CA LEU A 80 14.35 8.35 6.73
C LEU A 80 12.90 8.68 7.06
N LYS A 81 12.61 9.95 7.32
CA LYS A 81 11.23 10.46 7.40
C LYS A 81 10.68 10.61 5.99
N ALA A 82 9.52 10.03 5.73
CA ALA A 82 8.92 10.04 4.41
C ALA A 82 7.43 10.39 4.47
N ILE A 83 6.97 11.15 3.49
CA ILE A 83 5.55 11.47 3.30
C ILE A 83 5.04 10.67 2.12
N GLY A 84 4.10 9.75 2.37
CA GLY A 84 3.34 9.08 1.33
C GLY A 84 2.27 10.01 0.77
N ILE A 85 2.11 10.02 -0.54
CA ILE A 85 1.09 10.82 -1.23
C ILE A 85 0.13 9.89 -1.92
N GLY A 86 -1.15 10.02 -1.58
CA GLY A 86 -2.24 9.28 -2.22
C GLY A 86 -3.35 10.20 -2.70
N ALA A 87 -4.22 9.68 -3.55
CA ALA A 87 -5.41 10.36 -4.02
C ALA A 87 -5.16 11.79 -4.54
N VAL A 88 -4.12 11.94 -5.39
CA VAL A 88 -3.85 13.22 -6.09
C VAL A 88 -4.98 13.51 -7.05
N PHE A 89 -5.70 14.59 -6.83
CA PHE A 89 -6.90 14.94 -7.58
C PHE A 89 -6.86 16.40 -8.04
N THR A 90 -7.35 16.64 -9.24
CA THR A 90 -7.66 17.97 -9.79
C THR A 90 -9.05 17.90 -10.40
N PRO A 91 -9.98 18.81 -10.04
CA PRO A 91 -11.30 18.89 -10.66
C PRO A 91 -11.20 18.93 -12.20
N ASP A 92 -12.13 18.26 -12.89
CA ASP A 92 -12.03 18.03 -14.33
C ASP A 92 -11.91 19.32 -15.13
N GLU A 93 -12.66 20.35 -14.74
CA GLU A 93 -12.66 21.68 -15.35
C GLU A 93 -11.34 22.48 -15.13
N LEU A 94 -10.50 22.01 -14.21
CA LEU A 94 -9.22 22.63 -13.86
C LEU A 94 -8.01 21.82 -14.35
N ARG A 95 -8.23 20.64 -14.96
CA ARG A 95 -7.16 19.81 -15.51
C ARG A 95 -6.40 20.53 -16.64
N GLY A 96 -5.16 20.10 -16.85
CA GLY A 96 -4.27 20.67 -17.87
C GLY A 96 -3.69 22.04 -17.54
N ARG A 97 -4.03 22.64 -16.38
CA ARG A 97 -3.55 23.96 -15.93
C ARG A 97 -2.35 23.89 -14.99
N GLY A 98 -1.78 22.71 -14.76
CA GLY A 98 -0.60 22.54 -13.92
C GLY A 98 -0.83 22.54 -12.41
N TYR A 99 -2.08 22.57 -11.92
CA TYR A 99 -2.37 22.65 -10.48
C TYR A 99 -1.87 21.46 -9.66
N ALA A 100 -1.97 20.24 -10.17
CA ALA A 100 -1.40 19.07 -9.49
C ALA A 100 0.13 19.19 -9.35
N SER A 101 0.82 19.62 -10.41
CA SER A 101 2.26 19.84 -10.38
C SER A 101 2.64 20.96 -9.41
N ALA A 102 1.92 22.06 -9.40
CA ALA A 102 2.14 23.18 -8.48
C ALA A 102 1.90 22.75 -7.01
N MET A 103 0.85 21.95 -6.76
CA MET A 103 0.58 21.39 -5.43
C MET A 103 1.72 20.50 -4.95
N LEU A 104 2.17 19.57 -5.78
CA LEU A 104 3.23 18.62 -5.42
C LEU A 104 4.57 19.35 -5.22
N ALA A 105 4.92 20.32 -6.04
CA ALA A 105 6.12 21.13 -5.86
C ALA A 105 6.09 21.89 -4.53
N ALA A 106 4.99 22.61 -4.25
CA ALA A 106 4.82 23.34 -2.99
C ALA A 106 4.81 22.40 -1.78
N LEU A 107 4.28 21.18 -1.91
CA LEU A 107 4.32 20.16 -0.87
C LEU A 107 5.75 19.65 -0.63
N MET A 108 6.53 19.42 -1.68
CA MET A 108 7.95 19.05 -1.56
C MET A 108 8.75 20.12 -0.84
N ASP A 109 8.58 21.38 -1.18
CA ASP A 109 9.25 22.50 -0.52
C ASP A 109 8.87 22.59 0.96
N ARG A 110 7.58 22.48 1.28
CA ARG A 110 7.08 22.47 2.66
C ARG A 110 7.69 21.32 3.47
N GLU A 111 7.64 20.11 2.94
CA GLU A 111 8.11 18.92 3.64
C GLU A 111 9.63 18.93 3.84
N HIS A 112 10.37 19.43 2.85
CA HIS A 112 11.81 19.64 2.99
C HIS A 112 12.13 20.64 4.10
N ALA A 113 11.38 21.74 4.18
CA ALA A 113 11.58 22.78 5.20
C ALA A 113 11.30 22.28 6.63
N VAL A 114 10.39 21.30 6.81
CA VAL A 114 10.11 20.68 8.12
C VAL A 114 10.95 19.44 8.42
N GLY A 115 11.93 19.10 7.54
CA GLY A 115 12.91 18.06 7.77
C GLY A 115 12.45 16.64 7.36
N SER A 116 11.49 16.52 6.46
CA SER A 116 11.21 15.27 5.77
C SER A 116 12.34 14.93 4.79
N ASP A 117 12.68 13.64 4.68
CA ASP A 117 13.77 13.19 3.80
C ASP A 117 13.32 12.85 2.38
N ALA A 118 12.07 12.42 2.22
CA ALA A 118 11.54 12.01 0.92
C ALA A 118 10.01 12.11 0.87
N LEU A 119 9.47 12.28 -0.34
CA LEU A 119 8.09 11.95 -0.63
C LEU A 119 8.05 10.63 -1.40
N TYR A 120 6.97 9.86 -1.23
CA TYR A 120 6.74 8.66 -2.04
C TYR A 120 5.27 8.55 -2.43
N LEU A 121 5.01 7.80 -3.48
CA LEU A 121 3.65 7.48 -3.93
C LEU A 121 3.62 6.13 -4.65
N PHE A 122 2.41 5.67 -4.93
CA PHE A 122 2.16 4.56 -5.84
C PHE A 122 1.38 5.10 -7.04
N SER A 123 1.99 5.07 -8.22
CA SER A 123 1.40 5.65 -9.42
C SER A 123 0.57 4.64 -10.18
N ASP A 124 -0.72 4.93 -10.36
CA ASP A 124 -1.66 4.20 -11.23
C ASP A 124 -1.71 4.78 -12.65
N ILE A 125 -1.00 5.88 -12.89
CA ILE A 125 -0.83 6.49 -14.21
C ILE A 125 0.59 6.31 -14.71
N ALA A 126 0.84 6.68 -15.96
CA ALA A 126 2.20 6.63 -16.53
C ALA A 126 3.18 7.42 -15.64
N PRO A 127 4.34 6.84 -15.28
CA PRO A 127 5.32 7.46 -14.37
C PRO A 127 5.84 8.83 -14.82
N ALA A 128 5.83 9.11 -16.14
CA ALA A 128 6.40 10.32 -16.71
C ALA A 128 5.91 11.63 -16.06
N PHE A 129 4.64 11.68 -15.63
CA PHE A 129 4.12 12.85 -14.92
C PHE A 129 4.88 13.12 -13.62
N TYR A 130 5.12 12.08 -12.82
CA TYR A 130 5.84 12.20 -11.55
C TYR A 130 7.35 12.30 -11.74
N GLU A 131 7.90 11.64 -12.78
CA GLU A 131 9.33 11.75 -13.14
C GLU A 131 9.70 13.20 -13.49
N ALA A 132 8.82 13.93 -14.20
CA ALA A 132 9.00 15.34 -14.48
C ALA A 132 9.03 16.23 -13.22
N LEU A 133 8.53 15.73 -12.09
CA LEU A 133 8.57 16.39 -10.78
C LEU A 133 9.71 15.87 -9.88
N GLY A 134 10.63 15.06 -10.41
CA GLY A 134 11.77 14.53 -9.67
C GLY A 134 11.53 13.23 -8.91
N PHE A 135 10.38 12.57 -9.10
CA PHE A 135 10.17 11.23 -8.58
C PHE A 135 10.94 10.20 -9.41
N VAL A 136 11.54 9.24 -8.75
CA VAL A 136 12.24 8.11 -9.37
C VAL A 136 11.40 6.86 -9.19
N ALA A 137 11.11 6.15 -10.29
CA ALA A 137 10.36 4.92 -10.27
C ALA A 137 11.19 3.76 -9.73
N PHE A 138 10.57 2.92 -8.90
CA PHE A 138 11.12 1.65 -8.41
C PHE A 138 10.42 0.51 -9.16
N PRO A 139 11.03 -0.05 -10.21
CA PRO A 139 10.42 -1.09 -11.01
C PRO A 139 10.05 -2.30 -10.17
N SER A 140 8.84 -2.80 -10.35
CA SER A 140 8.25 -3.87 -9.56
C SER A 140 7.54 -4.88 -10.45
N ARG A 141 7.23 -6.04 -9.86
CA ARG A 141 6.68 -7.19 -10.57
C ARG A 141 5.45 -7.73 -9.87
N VAL A 142 4.68 -8.51 -10.63
CA VAL A 142 3.56 -9.30 -10.15
C VAL A 142 3.82 -10.78 -10.44
N PHE A 143 3.25 -11.65 -9.64
CA PHE A 143 3.23 -13.08 -9.91
C PHE A 143 1.81 -13.56 -10.22
N SER A 144 1.72 -14.69 -10.91
CA SER A 144 0.46 -15.38 -11.19
C SER A 144 0.68 -16.87 -11.28
N PHE A 145 -0.14 -17.66 -10.58
CA PHE A 145 -0.21 -19.11 -10.66
C PHE A 145 -1.64 -19.52 -11.04
N ARG A 146 -1.78 -20.71 -11.63
CA ARG A 146 -3.05 -21.44 -11.58
C ARG A 146 -3.11 -22.17 -10.25
N SER A 147 -4.22 -22.09 -9.53
CA SER A 147 -4.37 -22.80 -8.24
C SER A 147 -4.25 -24.30 -8.40
N ASP A 148 -4.72 -24.86 -9.53
CA ASP A 148 -4.64 -26.31 -9.83
C ASP A 148 -3.21 -26.80 -10.07
N ASP A 149 -2.29 -25.92 -10.47
CA ASP A 149 -0.88 -26.28 -10.65
C ASP A 149 -0.13 -26.41 -9.31
N LEU A 150 -0.74 -25.97 -8.20
CA LEU A 150 -0.15 -26.05 -6.88
C LEU A 150 -0.48 -27.36 -6.17
N PRO A 151 0.44 -27.91 -5.38
CA PRO A 151 0.22 -29.15 -4.66
C PRO A 151 -0.99 -29.02 -3.73
N HIS A 152 -1.81 -30.06 -3.71
CA HIS A 152 -2.93 -30.19 -2.79
C HIS A 152 -2.45 -30.89 -1.51
N ALA A 153 -2.56 -30.21 -0.38
CA ALA A 153 -2.35 -30.80 0.92
C ALA A 153 -3.52 -30.48 1.85
N ARG A 154 -3.90 -31.41 2.69
CA ARG A 154 -4.86 -31.13 3.77
C ARG A 154 -4.16 -30.26 4.80
N MET A 155 -4.45 -28.97 4.77
CA MET A 155 -3.93 -27.99 5.72
C MET A 155 -5.06 -27.45 6.57
N SER A 156 -4.84 -27.40 7.89
CA SER A 156 -5.77 -26.73 8.81
C SER A 156 -5.49 -25.23 8.78
N ILE A 157 -5.97 -24.54 7.75
CA ILE A 157 -5.95 -23.08 7.71
C ILE A 157 -7.19 -22.54 8.42
N LYS A 158 -7.04 -21.41 9.10
CA LYS A 158 -8.15 -20.70 9.75
C LYS A 158 -8.08 -19.23 9.39
N GLN A 159 -9.24 -18.59 9.36
CA GLN A 159 -9.28 -17.13 9.29
C GLN A 159 -8.67 -16.57 10.58
N ALA A 160 -7.81 -15.57 10.42
CA ALA A 160 -7.13 -14.92 11.53
C ALA A 160 -8.13 -14.17 12.44
N THR A 161 -7.89 -14.22 13.70
CA THR A 161 -8.65 -13.51 14.72
C THR A 161 -7.81 -12.34 15.29
N PRO A 162 -8.39 -11.43 16.09
CA PRO A 162 -7.63 -10.36 16.74
C PRO A 162 -6.44 -10.86 17.57
N GLU A 163 -6.54 -12.05 18.16
CA GLU A 163 -5.47 -12.69 18.97
C GLU A 163 -4.25 -13.05 18.13
N ASP A 164 -4.43 -13.26 16.81
CA ASP A 164 -3.35 -13.59 15.88
C ASP A 164 -2.48 -12.40 15.49
N ARG A 165 -3.01 -11.18 15.66
CA ARG A 165 -2.35 -9.94 15.22
C ARG A 165 -0.92 -9.81 15.75
N ALA A 166 -0.67 -10.22 16.99
CA ALA A 166 0.67 -10.18 17.58
C ALA A 166 1.62 -11.16 16.89
N ALA A 167 1.15 -12.36 16.53
CA ALA A 167 1.94 -13.36 15.81
C ALA A 167 2.22 -12.93 14.37
N ILE A 168 1.21 -12.42 13.66
CA ILE A 168 1.33 -11.87 12.30
C ILE A 168 2.38 -10.77 12.27
N ARG A 169 2.30 -9.78 13.18
CA ARG A 169 3.29 -8.70 13.28
C ARG A 169 4.71 -9.22 13.53
N ARG A 170 4.88 -10.26 14.38
CA ARG A 170 6.21 -10.87 14.60
C ARG A 170 6.76 -11.55 13.34
N LEU A 171 5.93 -12.27 12.59
CA LEU A 171 6.32 -12.91 11.34
C LEU A 171 6.73 -11.86 10.29
N PHE A 172 5.92 -10.83 10.12
CA PHE A 172 6.25 -9.70 9.25
C PHE A 172 7.60 -9.06 9.63
N SER A 173 7.79 -8.68 10.89
CA SER A 173 9.00 -7.99 11.35
C SER A 173 10.26 -8.85 11.23
N ARG A 174 10.15 -10.17 11.28
CA ARG A 174 11.28 -11.08 11.04
C ARG A 174 11.80 -10.93 9.62
N HIS A 175 10.90 -10.97 8.61
CA HIS A 175 11.28 -10.85 7.20
C HIS A 175 11.69 -9.42 6.86
N GLU A 176 11.06 -8.42 7.47
CA GLU A 176 11.39 -7.02 7.25
C GLU A 176 12.85 -6.73 7.61
N ARG A 177 13.36 -7.27 8.72
CA ARG A 177 14.74 -7.04 9.17
C ARG A 177 15.81 -7.54 8.20
N SER A 178 15.53 -8.56 7.40
CA SER A 178 16.46 -9.10 6.41
C SER A 178 16.54 -8.28 5.12
N ARG A 179 15.66 -7.28 4.93
CA ARG A 179 15.63 -6.47 3.71
C ARG A 179 16.60 -5.29 3.81
N PRO A 180 17.20 -4.84 2.70
CA PRO A 180 18.07 -3.66 2.68
C PRO A 180 17.29 -2.39 3.03
N TRP A 181 16.00 -2.32 2.68
CA TRP A 181 15.09 -1.25 3.04
C TRP A 181 13.64 -1.72 3.13
N SER A 182 12.79 -0.98 3.83
CA SER A 182 11.34 -1.24 3.96
C SER A 182 10.59 0.00 4.42
N LEU A 183 9.30 0.05 4.11
CA LEU A 183 8.36 0.99 4.76
C LEU A 183 8.06 0.45 6.17
N LYS A 184 8.53 1.15 7.19
CA LYS A 184 8.39 0.74 8.59
C LYS A 184 6.93 0.79 9.03
N ARG A 185 6.49 -0.22 9.79
CA ARG A 185 5.15 -0.27 10.33
C ARG A 185 5.17 -0.09 11.85
N THR A 186 4.68 1.06 12.29
CA THR A 186 4.44 1.34 13.71
C THR A 186 3.20 0.59 14.21
N PRO A 187 3.00 0.45 15.54
CA PRO A 187 1.76 -0.11 16.08
C PRO A 187 0.50 0.62 15.57
N LEU A 188 0.53 1.95 15.48
CA LEU A 188 -0.58 2.74 14.94
C LEU A 188 -0.85 2.46 13.46
N TYR A 189 0.22 2.27 12.65
CA TYR A 189 0.04 1.93 11.24
C TYR A 189 -0.49 0.51 11.06
N TRP A 190 -0.15 -0.44 11.94
CA TRP A 190 -0.77 -1.76 11.92
C TRP A 190 -2.28 -1.69 12.19
N GLU A 191 -2.71 -0.88 13.16
CA GLU A 191 -4.15 -0.67 13.42
C GLU A 191 -4.84 -0.01 12.21
N TRP A 192 -4.17 0.91 11.53
CA TRP A 192 -4.63 1.50 10.27
C TRP A 192 -4.83 0.45 9.18
N ILE A 193 -3.88 -0.47 8.99
CA ILE A 193 -3.98 -1.58 8.03
C ILE A 193 -5.21 -2.44 8.37
N TYR A 194 -5.36 -2.86 9.61
CA TYR A 194 -6.50 -3.70 10.02
C TYR A 194 -7.84 -3.00 9.83
N LEU A 195 -7.91 -1.71 10.13
CA LEU A 195 -9.11 -0.92 9.92
C LEU A 195 -9.44 -0.83 8.42
N ARG A 196 -8.46 -0.56 7.59
CA ARG A 196 -8.62 -0.49 6.13
C ARG A 196 -9.05 -1.85 5.55
N THR A 197 -8.47 -2.95 5.99
CA THR A 197 -8.84 -4.30 5.55
C THR A 197 -10.29 -4.65 5.93
N ARG A 198 -10.73 -4.25 7.13
CA ARG A 198 -12.12 -4.44 7.54
C ARG A 198 -13.09 -3.76 6.58
N HIS A 199 -12.81 -2.53 6.16
CA HIS A 199 -13.61 -1.83 5.16
C HIS A 199 -13.49 -2.40 3.75
N GLY A 200 -12.36 -3.03 3.42
CA GLY A 200 -12.18 -3.74 2.15
C GLY A 200 -13.16 -4.91 1.97
N SER A 201 -13.56 -5.56 3.07
CA SER A 201 -14.56 -6.64 3.03
C SER A 201 -15.99 -6.16 2.72
N GLU A 202 -16.24 -4.85 2.75
CA GLU A 202 -17.53 -4.25 2.36
C GLU A 202 -17.67 -4.09 0.84
N HIS A 203 -16.62 -4.41 0.07
CA HIS A 203 -16.69 -4.35 -1.40
C HIS A 203 -17.54 -5.48 -1.95
N PRO A 204 -18.57 -5.19 -2.78
CA PRO A 204 -19.43 -6.21 -3.35
C PRO A 204 -18.65 -7.27 -4.13
N GLY A 205 -18.82 -8.55 -3.74
CA GLY A 205 -18.19 -9.69 -4.43
C GLY A 205 -16.73 -9.96 -4.10
N ASP A 206 -16.13 -9.22 -3.19
CA ASP A 206 -14.78 -9.42 -2.71
C ASP A 206 -14.73 -9.66 -1.21
N ASP A 207 -13.99 -10.70 -0.79
CA ASP A 207 -13.74 -11.00 0.63
C ASP A 207 -12.29 -10.72 0.98
N ALA A 208 -12.04 -9.64 1.71
CA ALA A 208 -10.72 -9.34 2.28
C ALA A 208 -10.47 -10.23 3.51
N LEU A 209 -9.51 -11.13 3.41
CA LEU A 209 -9.27 -12.18 4.39
C LEU A 209 -7.80 -12.26 4.79
N THR A 210 -7.58 -12.63 6.04
CA THR A 210 -6.26 -13.09 6.49
C THR A 210 -6.40 -14.53 6.98
N PHE A 211 -5.63 -15.44 6.42
CA PHE A 211 -5.55 -16.82 6.86
C PHE A 211 -4.27 -17.06 7.64
N VAL A 212 -4.34 -17.92 8.63
CA VAL A 212 -3.20 -18.41 9.40
C VAL A 212 -3.10 -19.93 9.30
N LEU A 213 -1.86 -20.40 9.17
CA LEU A 213 -1.50 -21.79 9.37
C LEU A 213 -0.94 -21.95 10.77
N ARG A 214 -1.42 -22.97 11.51
CA ARG A 214 -1.04 -23.20 12.90
C ARG A 214 -0.56 -24.61 13.14
N GLU A 215 0.41 -24.73 14.03
CA GLU A 215 0.72 -25.97 14.73
C GLU A 215 0.41 -25.79 16.22
N GLY A 216 -0.67 -26.41 16.69
CA GLY A 216 -1.21 -26.15 18.03
C GLY A 216 -1.67 -24.68 18.19
N SER A 217 -1.12 -24.01 19.19
CA SER A 217 -1.37 -22.57 19.43
C SER A 217 -0.44 -21.63 18.64
N ARG A 218 0.56 -22.18 17.97
CA ARG A 218 1.61 -21.41 17.28
C ARG A 218 1.18 -21.08 15.86
N VAL A 219 1.31 -19.82 15.46
CA VAL A 219 1.15 -19.39 14.06
C VAL A 219 2.47 -19.55 13.33
N ASP A 220 2.49 -20.37 12.27
CA ASP A 220 3.67 -20.66 11.47
C ASP A 220 3.70 -19.89 10.16
N ALA A 221 2.54 -19.62 9.58
CA ALA A 221 2.43 -18.76 8.40
C ALA A 221 1.14 -17.95 8.44
N PHE A 222 1.13 -16.86 7.68
CA PHE A 222 -0.09 -16.13 7.35
C PHE A 222 -0.08 -15.69 5.88
N VAL A 223 -1.26 -15.51 5.33
CA VAL A 223 -1.50 -14.83 4.06
C VAL A 223 -2.67 -13.87 4.21
N THR A 224 -2.47 -12.62 3.81
CA THR A 224 -3.54 -11.64 3.68
C THR A 224 -3.83 -11.43 2.19
N GLY A 225 -5.09 -11.34 1.82
CA GLY A 225 -5.47 -11.13 0.44
C GLY A 225 -6.98 -10.98 0.28
N VAL A 226 -7.39 -10.88 -0.97
CA VAL A 226 -8.79 -10.72 -1.37
C VAL A 226 -9.22 -11.89 -2.24
N ARG A 227 -10.29 -12.57 -1.87
CA ARG A 227 -11.00 -13.50 -2.75
C ARG A 227 -11.93 -12.70 -3.64
N SER A 228 -11.61 -12.61 -4.93
CA SER A 228 -12.43 -11.90 -5.91
C SER A 228 -13.10 -12.88 -6.85
N ALA A 229 -14.42 -13.02 -6.69
CA ALA A 229 -15.23 -13.85 -7.58
C ALA A 229 -15.28 -13.27 -8.99
N ALA A 230 -15.32 -11.95 -9.12
CA ALA A 230 -15.36 -11.25 -10.41
C ALA A 230 -14.11 -11.52 -11.26
N HIS A 231 -12.95 -11.72 -10.62
CA HIS A 231 -11.68 -12.01 -11.29
C HIS A 231 -11.28 -13.49 -11.24
N ASP A 232 -12.11 -14.34 -10.62
CA ASP A 232 -11.82 -15.76 -10.37
C ASP A 232 -10.39 -15.95 -9.81
N SER A 233 -10.05 -15.10 -8.81
CA SER A 233 -8.67 -14.97 -8.34
C SER A 233 -8.61 -14.71 -6.83
N PHE A 234 -7.64 -15.35 -6.18
CA PHE A 234 -7.15 -14.93 -4.86
C PHE A 234 -6.01 -13.93 -5.06
N ILE A 235 -6.26 -12.68 -4.73
CA ILE A 235 -5.30 -11.58 -4.85
C ILE A 235 -4.53 -11.52 -3.53
N VAL A 236 -3.26 -11.89 -3.57
CA VAL A 236 -2.39 -11.94 -2.39
C VAL A 236 -1.80 -10.57 -2.13
N ASP A 237 -2.05 -10.03 -0.95
CA ASP A 237 -1.52 -8.75 -0.50
C ASP A 237 -0.24 -8.89 0.31
N GLU A 238 -0.14 -9.95 1.14
CA GLU A 238 0.99 -10.15 2.02
C GLU A 238 1.10 -11.62 2.46
N ILE A 239 2.35 -12.10 2.59
CA ILE A 239 2.67 -13.44 3.08
C ILE A 239 3.76 -13.34 4.14
N GLY A 240 3.61 -14.09 5.21
CA GLY A 240 4.68 -14.32 6.18
C GLY A 240 4.77 -15.77 6.58
N ILE A 241 5.99 -16.24 6.81
CA ILE A 241 6.30 -17.60 7.26
C ILE A 241 7.33 -17.54 8.40
N ARG A 242 7.28 -18.50 9.30
CA ARG A 242 8.16 -18.54 10.47
C ARG A 242 9.58 -18.95 10.11
N ASP A 243 9.74 -20.00 9.33
CA ASP A 243 11.04 -20.59 8.99
C ASP A 243 11.13 -20.84 7.48
N GLU A 244 12.23 -20.46 6.86
CA GLU A 244 12.50 -20.70 5.44
C GLU A 244 12.59 -22.20 5.10
N ARG A 245 12.87 -23.05 6.09
CA ARG A 245 12.85 -24.51 5.95
C ARG A 245 11.45 -25.06 5.68
N GLU A 246 10.42 -24.29 6.06
CA GLU A 246 9.00 -24.64 5.83
C GLU A 246 8.49 -24.12 4.46
N ARG A 247 9.39 -23.74 3.56
CA ARG A 247 9.04 -23.19 2.22
C ARG A 247 8.04 -24.03 1.45
N ASP A 248 8.10 -25.36 1.59
CA ASP A 248 7.23 -26.29 0.87
C ASP A 248 5.77 -26.21 1.33
N LEU A 249 5.51 -25.53 2.46
CA LEU A 249 4.16 -25.25 2.95
C LEU A 249 3.49 -24.08 2.23
N ILE A 250 4.25 -23.17 1.59
CA ILE A 250 3.67 -21.96 0.98
C ILE A 250 2.73 -22.30 -0.17
N ALA A 251 3.13 -23.17 -1.07
CA ALA A 251 2.31 -23.53 -2.24
C ALA A 251 0.96 -24.16 -1.83
N PRO A 252 0.90 -25.22 -1.01
CA PRO A 252 -0.37 -25.78 -0.56
C PRO A 252 -1.15 -24.80 0.34
N PHE A 253 -0.49 -23.94 1.09
CA PHE A 253 -1.15 -22.90 1.90
C PHE A 253 -1.88 -21.89 1.00
N LEU A 254 -1.21 -21.37 -0.03
CA LEU A 254 -1.82 -20.45 -1.00
C LEU A 254 -2.99 -21.13 -1.74
N ARG A 255 -2.85 -22.39 -2.14
CA ARG A 255 -3.94 -23.14 -2.75
C ARG A 255 -5.14 -23.25 -1.82
N SER A 256 -4.91 -23.62 -0.56
CA SER A 256 -5.97 -23.72 0.43
C SER A 256 -6.65 -22.36 0.72
N ALA A 257 -5.86 -21.26 0.72
CA ALA A 257 -6.39 -19.92 0.87
C ALA A 257 -7.22 -19.47 -0.33
N ALA A 258 -6.84 -19.89 -1.55
CA ALA A 258 -7.59 -19.57 -2.75
C ALA A 258 -8.95 -20.32 -2.82
N GLY A 259 -9.03 -21.51 -2.22
CA GLY A 259 -10.25 -22.36 -2.32
C GLY A 259 -10.52 -22.77 -3.77
N ASP A 260 -11.72 -22.52 -4.27
CA ASP A 260 -12.15 -22.91 -5.61
C ASP A 260 -11.75 -21.91 -6.72
N LEU A 261 -11.11 -20.80 -6.37
CA LEU A 261 -10.67 -19.80 -7.33
C LEU A 261 -9.51 -20.32 -8.18
N ARG A 262 -9.58 -20.07 -9.50
CA ARG A 262 -8.64 -20.67 -10.48
C ARG A 262 -7.26 -20.04 -10.45
N ARG A 263 -7.11 -18.82 -9.95
CA ARG A 263 -5.85 -18.06 -10.03
C ARG A 263 -5.44 -17.55 -8.67
N ILE A 264 -4.13 -17.48 -8.47
CA ILE A 264 -3.50 -16.80 -7.34
C ILE A 264 -2.56 -15.76 -7.94
N VAL A 265 -2.80 -14.52 -7.63
CA VAL A 265 -2.06 -13.37 -8.18
C VAL A 265 -1.64 -12.43 -7.06
N GLY A 266 -0.62 -11.62 -7.29
CA GLY A 266 -0.23 -10.62 -6.31
C GLY A 266 1.02 -9.85 -6.73
N TRP A 267 1.38 -8.86 -5.92
CA TRP A 267 2.69 -8.23 -6.07
C TRP A 267 3.77 -9.25 -5.72
N LEU A 268 4.85 -9.24 -6.50
CA LEU A 268 5.95 -10.16 -6.22
C LEU A 268 6.55 -9.80 -4.86
N PRO A 269 6.52 -10.71 -3.87
CA PRO A 269 6.96 -10.40 -2.53
C PRO A 269 8.47 -10.15 -2.46
N PRO A 270 8.93 -9.42 -1.43
CA PRO A 270 10.35 -9.28 -1.17
C PRO A 270 11.00 -10.61 -0.75
N GLU A 271 12.33 -10.65 -0.82
CA GLU A 271 13.09 -11.76 -0.23
C GLU A 271 12.94 -11.78 1.31
N PRO A 272 12.96 -12.92 1.96
CA PRO A 272 13.17 -14.26 1.39
C PRO A 272 11.90 -14.93 0.83
N ILE A 273 10.71 -14.36 1.02
CA ILE A 273 9.44 -14.97 0.61
C ILE A 273 9.40 -15.29 -0.89
N ARG A 274 9.97 -14.41 -1.72
CA ARG A 274 10.02 -14.62 -3.17
C ARG A 274 10.65 -15.95 -3.57
N ARG A 275 11.75 -16.35 -2.92
CA ARG A 275 12.43 -17.63 -3.20
C ARG A 275 11.62 -18.86 -2.82
N MET A 276 10.63 -18.68 -1.96
CA MET A 276 9.76 -19.75 -1.47
C MET A 276 8.49 -19.90 -2.31
N LEU A 277 8.19 -18.93 -3.18
CA LEU A 277 7.05 -19.03 -4.06
C LEU A 277 7.26 -20.16 -5.10
N PRO A 278 6.19 -20.87 -5.47
CA PRO A 278 6.23 -21.85 -6.55
C PRO A 278 6.59 -21.17 -7.89
N ARG A 279 7.02 -21.99 -8.86
CA ARG A 279 7.26 -21.48 -10.21
C ARG A 279 5.94 -21.00 -10.81
N GLY A 280 5.96 -19.81 -11.38
CA GLY A 280 4.79 -19.17 -11.98
C GLY A 280 5.17 -18.11 -12.98
N THR A 281 4.16 -17.43 -13.51
CA THR A 281 4.39 -16.28 -14.41
C THR A 281 4.73 -15.05 -13.61
N ILE A 282 5.89 -14.47 -13.88
CA ILE A 282 6.32 -13.18 -13.32
C ILE A 282 6.31 -12.15 -14.45
N ARG A 283 5.67 -11.01 -14.22
CA ARG A 283 5.57 -9.91 -15.19
C ARG A 283 5.89 -8.58 -14.52
N ARG A 284 6.31 -7.58 -15.31
CA ARG A 284 6.44 -6.21 -14.84
C ARG A 284 5.07 -5.70 -14.40
N ARG A 285 5.01 -5.07 -13.23
CA ARG A 285 3.83 -4.35 -12.74
C ARG A 285 3.67 -3.06 -13.54
N LYS A 286 2.45 -2.73 -13.95
CA LYS A 286 2.15 -1.58 -14.80
C LYS A 286 1.41 -0.48 -14.05
N ASP A 287 0.80 -0.80 -12.95
CA ASP A 287 0.01 0.05 -12.04
C ASP A 287 0.63 0.08 -10.64
N ALA A 288 0.19 0.95 -9.80
CA ALA A 288 0.68 1.14 -8.44
C ALA A 288 2.23 1.15 -8.35
N ILE A 289 2.90 1.79 -9.31
CA ILE A 289 4.36 1.86 -9.36
C ILE A 289 4.86 2.69 -8.18
N PHE A 290 5.66 2.10 -7.31
CA PHE A 290 6.30 2.82 -6.21
C PHE A 290 7.30 3.82 -6.75
N MET A 291 7.16 5.09 -6.36
CA MET A 291 8.01 6.19 -6.82
C MET A 291 8.42 7.05 -5.62
N VAL A 292 9.64 7.57 -5.65
CA VAL A 292 10.23 8.36 -4.56
C VAL A 292 10.83 9.65 -5.09
N ALA A 293 10.47 10.79 -4.50
CA ALA A 293 11.16 12.07 -4.67
C ALA A 293 12.07 12.31 -3.45
N PRO A 294 13.40 12.17 -3.59
CA PRO A 294 14.34 12.42 -2.51
C PRO A 294 14.50 13.92 -2.26
N LEU A 295 14.44 14.36 -1.00
CA LEU A 295 14.57 15.76 -0.59
C LEU A 295 15.92 16.05 0.07
N THR A 296 16.53 15.05 0.73
CA THR A 296 17.80 15.20 1.42
C THR A 296 18.92 14.42 0.72
N ARG A 297 20.17 14.78 1.03
CA ARG A 297 21.36 14.05 0.52
C ARG A 297 21.32 12.56 0.85
N ALA A 298 20.81 12.19 2.03
CA ALA A 298 20.68 10.80 2.45
C ALA A 298 19.67 10.04 1.59
N ALA A 299 18.49 10.65 1.32
CA ALA A 299 17.47 10.08 0.47
C ALA A 299 17.96 9.96 -1.00
N HIS A 300 18.65 10.97 -1.53
CA HIS A 300 19.27 10.89 -2.86
C HIS A 300 20.26 9.74 -2.98
N ALA A 301 21.10 9.53 -1.96
CA ALA A 301 22.05 8.42 -1.95
C ALA A 301 21.34 7.06 -1.95
N TRP A 302 20.30 6.92 -1.12
CA TRP A 302 19.47 5.71 -1.10
C TRP A 302 18.80 5.45 -2.44
N VAL A 303 18.09 6.43 -3.00
CA VAL A 303 17.37 6.27 -4.27
C VAL A 303 18.31 5.83 -5.38
N ARG A 304 19.49 6.45 -5.51
CA ARG A 304 20.49 6.04 -6.51
C ARG A 304 20.97 4.59 -6.35
N SER A 305 21.09 4.11 -5.10
CA SER A 305 21.53 2.74 -4.85
C SER A 305 20.44 1.70 -4.94
N ALA A 306 19.19 2.10 -4.68
CA ALA A 306 18.05 1.19 -4.50
C ALA A 306 17.08 1.12 -5.69
N SER A 307 17.12 2.06 -6.66
CA SER A 307 16.12 2.14 -7.76
C SER A 307 16.38 1.20 -8.94
N GLY A 308 17.17 0.15 -8.76
CA GLY A 308 17.46 -0.86 -9.79
C GLY A 308 16.26 -1.77 -10.13
N ALA A 309 16.44 -2.67 -11.10
CA ALA A 309 15.41 -3.59 -11.55
C ALA A 309 14.84 -4.45 -10.40
N GLY A 310 13.53 -4.44 -10.22
CA GLY A 310 12.83 -5.19 -9.17
C GLY A 310 12.93 -4.55 -7.77
N SER A 311 13.42 -3.34 -7.65
CA SER A 311 13.55 -2.63 -6.36
C SER A 311 12.20 -2.35 -5.69
N GLY A 312 11.15 -2.13 -6.48
CA GLY A 312 9.79 -1.94 -5.98
C GLY A 312 9.12 -3.21 -5.46
N ASP A 313 9.75 -4.39 -5.59
CA ASP A 313 9.27 -5.62 -4.95
C ASP A 313 9.55 -5.61 -3.42
N ALA A 314 10.23 -4.60 -2.89
CA ALA A 314 10.47 -4.46 -1.46
C ALA A 314 9.24 -3.99 -0.66
N VAL A 315 8.18 -3.52 -1.32
CA VAL A 315 6.94 -3.08 -0.68
C VAL A 315 5.82 -4.09 -0.91
N TRP A 316 4.94 -4.21 0.07
CA TRP A 316 3.75 -5.04 -0.01
C TRP A 316 2.54 -4.26 -0.54
N SER A 317 1.57 -4.95 -1.11
CA SER A 317 0.29 -4.35 -1.52
C SER A 317 -0.43 -3.70 -0.32
N THR A 318 -0.28 -4.27 0.88
CA THR A 318 -0.77 -3.67 2.13
C THR A 318 -0.14 -2.32 2.50
N ASP A 319 0.99 -1.94 1.90
CA ASP A 319 1.62 -0.61 2.07
C ASP A 319 1.13 0.42 1.03
N HIS A 320 0.34 0.01 0.04
CA HIS A 320 -0.31 0.90 -0.93
C HIS A 320 -1.26 1.89 -0.22
N ILE A 321 -1.24 3.17 -0.64
CA ILE A 321 -1.94 4.30 0.02
C ILE A 321 -2.83 5.06 -0.95
#